data_ee47f4bd2d3629029e2bf8d669296bf2
#
_entry.id   ee47f4bd2d3629029e2bf8d669296bf2
#
_cell.length_a   1.000
_cell.length_b   1.000
_cell.length_c   1.000
_cell.angle_alpha   90.00
_cell.angle_beta   90.00
_cell.angle_gamma   90.00
#
_symmetry.space_group_name_H-M   'P 1'
#
loop_
_entity.id
_entity.type
_entity.pdbx_description
1 polymer ?
#
loop_
_entity_poly.entity_id
_entity_poly.type
_entity_poly.pdbx_seq_one_letter_code
_entity_poly.pdbx_strand_id
1 'polypeptide(L)'
;MPIRVVPARLDWLTALVESDAAFADRFGVAVEPGWIGFPEALPFAVDAARDHDDDPWGSHLFFDDDGALVGFGGFKGPPSAGRVEIGYAVAPSRQGRGIATAATRWMIDRARGAGVEAVVAHTLAEANASTAVLERCGFVHVDTTTDPDGDVTEDVYRWELLLSPAEPDRGA
;
A
#
# COMPACT_ATOMS: atom_id res chain seq x y z
N MET A 1 -3.89 -6.07 -15.30
CA MET A 1 -2.81 -5.17 -15.70
C MET A 1 -1.62 -5.45 -14.81
N PRO A 2 -0.48 -5.80 -15.35
CA PRO A 2 0.70 -6.03 -14.54
C PRO A 2 1.16 -4.70 -13.93
N ILE A 3 1.36 -4.70 -12.63
CA ILE A 3 2.00 -3.61 -11.93
C ILE A 3 3.24 -4.13 -11.23
N ARG A 4 4.15 -3.24 -10.93
CA ARG A 4 5.33 -3.55 -10.13
C ARG A 4 5.24 -2.83 -8.80
N VAL A 5 5.23 -3.59 -7.72
CA VAL A 5 5.24 -3.10 -6.33
C VAL A 5 6.65 -3.27 -5.79
N VAL A 6 7.29 -2.19 -5.40
CA VAL A 6 8.71 -2.16 -5.04
C VAL A 6 8.89 -1.45 -3.71
N PRO A 7 9.69 -1.98 -2.76
CA PRO A 7 10.00 -1.25 -1.54
C PRO A 7 10.53 0.16 -1.86
N ALA A 8 10.03 1.15 -1.13
CA ALA A 8 10.43 2.54 -1.33
C ALA A 8 11.81 2.78 -0.74
N ARG A 9 12.81 2.98 -1.61
CA ARG A 9 14.19 3.21 -1.21
C ARG A 9 14.39 4.65 -0.75
N LEU A 10 15.33 4.86 0.16
CA LEU A 10 15.64 6.18 0.70
C LEU A 10 16.03 7.21 -0.37
N ASP A 11 16.84 6.81 -1.36
CA ASP A 11 17.26 7.70 -2.45
C ASP A 11 16.08 8.15 -3.34
N TRP A 12 15.10 7.26 -3.57
CA TRP A 12 13.87 7.57 -4.29
C TRP A 12 12.98 8.51 -3.50
N LEU A 13 12.74 8.19 -2.23
CA LEU A 13 11.91 9.01 -1.34
C LEU A 13 12.49 10.41 -1.16
N THR A 14 13.80 10.52 -1.02
CA THR A 14 14.50 11.81 -0.90
C THR A 14 14.29 12.67 -2.15
N ALA A 15 14.39 12.08 -3.35
CA ALA A 15 14.12 12.79 -4.60
C ALA A 15 12.66 13.23 -4.71
N LEU A 16 11.72 12.37 -4.30
CA LEU A 16 10.28 12.68 -4.31
C LEU A 16 9.91 13.78 -3.31
N VAL A 17 10.61 13.88 -2.19
CA VAL A 17 10.46 15.01 -1.24
C VAL A 17 10.86 16.33 -1.89
N GLU A 18 11.89 16.33 -2.73
CA GLU A 18 12.28 17.54 -3.48
C GLU A 18 11.19 17.94 -4.49
N SER A 19 10.83 17.04 -5.37
CA SER A 19 9.70 17.16 -6.30
C SER A 19 9.54 15.88 -7.15
N ASP A 20 8.37 15.71 -7.77
CA ASP A 20 8.15 14.67 -8.78
C ASP A 20 9.11 14.83 -9.97
N ALA A 21 9.38 16.08 -10.38
CA ALA A 21 10.33 16.38 -11.45
C ALA A 21 11.76 15.97 -11.09
N ALA A 22 12.20 16.20 -9.86
CA ALA A 22 13.53 15.79 -9.40
C ALA A 22 13.72 14.27 -9.45
N PHE A 23 12.68 13.53 -9.07
CA PHE A 23 12.67 12.08 -9.19
C PHE A 23 12.71 11.64 -10.67
N ALA A 24 11.85 12.21 -11.50
CA ALA A 24 11.79 11.88 -12.93
C ALA A 24 13.12 12.13 -13.64
N ASP A 25 13.76 13.27 -13.37
CA ASP A 25 15.05 13.64 -13.97
C ASP A 25 16.19 12.74 -13.48
N ARG A 26 16.19 12.40 -12.19
CA ARG A 26 17.28 11.62 -11.58
C ARG A 26 17.23 10.15 -11.96
N PHE A 27 16.04 9.57 -12.07
CA PHE A 27 15.84 8.13 -12.28
C PHE A 27 15.26 7.76 -13.66
N GLY A 28 14.90 8.74 -14.48
CA GLY A 28 14.34 8.50 -15.80
C GLY A 28 12.93 7.88 -15.77
N VAL A 29 12.16 8.15 -14.73
CA VAL A 29 10.83 7.57 -14.47
C VAL A 29 9.78 8.67 -14.46
N ALA A 30 8.75 8.52 -15.30
CA ALA A 30 7.60 9.42 -15.25
C ALA A 30 6.83 9.28 -13.94
N VAL A 31 6.35 10.39 -13.39
CA VAL A 31 5.55 10.43 -12.16
C VAL A 31 4.17 10.98 -12.48
N GLU A 32 3.15 10.21 -12.12
CA GLU A 32 1.77 10.61 -12.32
C GLU A 32 1.32 11.53 -11.17
N PRO A 33 0.76 12.73 -11.44
CA PRO A 33 0.33 13.64 -10.38
C PRO A 33 -0.67 12.98 -9.42
N GLY A 34 -0.49 13.20 -8.12
CA GLY A 34 -1.35 12.63 -7.08
C GLY A 34 -1.07 11.16 -6.75
N TRP A 35 0.04 10.62 -7.18
CA TRP A 35 0.46 9.23 -6.96
C TRP A 35 0.48 8.81 -5.48
N ILE A 36 0.83 9.73 -4.60
CA ILE A 36 0.94 9.43 -3.17
C ILE A 36 -0.41 9.46 -2.43
N GLY A 37 -1.39 10.20 -2.94
CA GLY A 37 -2.69 10.37 -2.31
C GLY A 37 -2.67 11.24 -1.05
N PHE A 38 -1.77 10.96 -0.12
CA PHE A 38 -1.58 11.67 1.15
C PHE A 38 -0.13 12.18 1.24
N PRO A 39 0.16 13.40 0.74
CA PRO A 39 1.52 13.95 0.72
C PRO A 39 2.22 13.99 2.08
N GLU A 40 1.47 14.14 3.15
CA GLU A 40 1.96 14.11 4.53
C GLU A 40 2.56 12.76 4.94
N ALA A 41 2.26 11.68 4.24
CA ALA A 41 2.86 10.37 4.49
C ALA A 41 4.33 10.29 4.05
N LEU A 42 4.77 11.16 3.13
CA LEU A 42 6.10 11.09 2.54
C LEU A 42 7.24 11.33 3.55
N PRO A 43 7.19 12.33 4.44
CA PRO A 43 8.19 12.49 5.48
C PRO A 43 8.34 11.28 6.41
N PHE A 44 7.22 10.65 6.78
CA PHE A 44 7.24 9.43 7.61
C PHE A 44 7.90 8.25 6.87
N ALA A 45 7.62 8.12 5.56
CA ALA A 45 8.26 7.09 4.74
C ALA A 45 9.79 7.31 4.65
N VAL A 46 10.24 8.56 4.52
CA VAL A 46 11.67 8.92 4.53
C VAL A 46 12.32 8.55 5.86
N ASP A 47 11.69 8.91 6.98
CA ASP A 47 12.23 8.62 8.31
C ASP A 47 12.34 7.11 8.56
N ALA A 48 11.32 6.36 8.19
CA ALA A 48 11.35 4.90 8.26
C ALA A 48 12.45 4.28 7.38
N ALA A 49 12.65 4.78 6.17
CA ALA A 49 13.70 4.30 5.26
C ALA A 49 15.12 4.65 5.72
N ARG A 50 15.30 5.69 6.55
CA ARG A 50 16.59 5.98 7.18
C ARG A 50 17.01 4.91 8.17
N ASP A 51 16.04 4.31 8.87
CA ASP A 51 16.28 3.25 9.83
C ASP A 51 16.44 1.90 9.14
N HIS A 52 15.58 1.62 8.15
CA HIS A 52 15.56 0.37 7.40
C HIS A 52 15.23 0.64 5.92
N ASP A 53 16.27 0.84 5.11
CA ASP A 53 16.12 0.99 3.66
C ASP A 53 15.65 -0.34 3.04
N ASP A 54 14.76 -0.26 2.04
CA ASP A 54 14.14 -1.42 1.39
C ASP A 54 13.34 -2.34 2.36
N ASP A 55 12.79 -1.81 3.44
CA ASP A 55 12.01 -2.60 4.40
C ASP A 55 10.81 -3.28 3.71
N PRO A 56 10.74 -4.62 3.71
CA PRO A 56 9.63 -5.35 3.10
C PRO A 56 8.28 -5.11 3.79
N TRP A 57 8.28 -4.59 5.01
CA TRP A 57 7.08 -4.24 5.78
C TRP A 57 6.85 -2.74 5.88
N GLY A 58 7.55 -1.97 5.09
CA GLY A 58 7.42 -0.52 5.00
C GLY A 58 6.61 -0.06 3.78
N SER A 59 6.91 1.16 3.37
CA SER A 59 6.28 1.81 2.22
C SER A 59 6.78 1.21 0.91
N HIS A 60 5.89 1.19 -0.08
CA HIS A 60 6.14 0.69 -1.42
C HIS A 60 5.69 1.71 -2.47
N LEU A 61 6.36 1.73 -3.59
CA LEU A 61 5.97 2.47 -4.78
C LEU A 61 5.32 1.53 -5.80
N PHE A 62 4.28 2.02 -6.48
CA PHE A 62 3.58 1.25 -7.51
C PHE A 62 3.89 1.83 -8.89
N PHE A 63 4.40 1.00 -9.76
CA PHE A 63 4.71 1.36 -11.16
C PHE A 63 3.78 0.60 -12.09
N ASP A 64 3.24 1.28 -13.09
CA ASP A 64 2.43 0.63 -14.12
C ASP A 64 3.28 -0.12 -15.16
N ASP A 65 2.62 -0.68 -16.16
CA ASP A 65 3.26 -1.43 -17.24
C ASP A 65 4.12 -0.55 -18.18
N ASP A 66 3.90 0.77 -18.20
CA ASP A 66 4.76 1.73 -18.88
C ASP A 66 5.98 2.14 -18.03
N GLY A 67 6.03 1.71 -16.78
CA GLY A 67 7.09 2.03 -15.83
C GLY A 67 6.91 3.37 -15.11
N ALA A 68 5.76 4.03 -15.26
CA ALA A 68 5.47 5.27 -14.56
C ALA A 68 5.13 5.01 -13.08
N LEU A 69 5.56 5.90 -12.19
CA LEU A 69 5.14 5.92 -10.79
C LEU A 69 3.68 6.38 -10.71
N VAL A 70 2.79 5.51 -10.26
CA VAL A 70 1.34 5.74 -10.29
C VAL A 70 0.65 5.55 -8.94
N GLY A 71 1.36 5.10 -7.92
CA GLY A 71 0.76 4.87 -6.63
C GLY A 71 1.76 4.63 -5.51
N PHE A 72 1.24 4.61 -4.31
CA PHE A 72 1.97 4.48 -3.05
C PHE A 72 1.16 3.64 -2.08
N GLY A 73 1.82 2.89 -1.25
CA GLY A 73 1.18 2.10 -0.21
C GLY A 73 2.15 1.18 0.47
N GLY A 74 1.64 0.13 1.08
CA GLY A 74 2.45 -0.86 1.73
C GLY A 74 1.88 -1.29 3.07
N PHE A 75 2.76 -1.68 3.97
CA PHE A 75 2.43 -2.15 5.30
C PHE A 75 2.73 -1.07 6.34
N LYS A 76 1.90 -0.97 7.36
CA LYS A 76 2.11 -0.09 8.51
C LYS A 76 2.98 -0.78 9.58
N GLY A 77 4.12 -1.31 9.17
CA GLY A 77 5.06 -2.01 10.02
C GLY A 77 4.99 -3.53 9.90
N PRO A 78 5.89 -4.24 10.60
CA PRO A 78 5.96 -5.71 10.56
C PRO A 78 4.74 -6.34 11.23
N PRO A 79 4.47 -7.64 10.93
CA PRO A 79 3.38 -8.35 11.57
C PRO A 79 3.49 -8.34 13.09
N SER A 80 2.36 -8.12 13.76
CA SER A 80 2.23 -8.16 15.21
C SER A 80 0.96 -8.93 15.58
N ALA A 81 1.09 -9.85 16.53
CA ALA A 81 -0.02 -10.72 16.95
C ALA A 81 -0.73 -11.43 15.78
N GLY A 82 0.03 -11.89 14.79
CA GLY A 82 -0.48 -12.55 13.59
C GLY A 82 -1.15 -11.63 12.57
N ARG A 83 -1.11 -10.31 12.76
CA ARG A 83 -1.80 -9.33 11.91
C ARG A 83 -0.82 -8.34 11.30
N VAL A 84 -1.18 -7.86 10.11
CA VAL A 84 -0.49 -6.73 9.45
C VAL A 84 -1.54 -5.79 8.86
N GLU A 85 -1.27 -4.49 8.92
CA GLU A 85 -2.13 -3.47 8.32
C GLU A 85 -1.55 -2.96 7.02
N ILE A 86 -2.41 -2.77 6.02
CA ILE A 86 -2.06 -2.22 4.71
C ILE A 86 -2.77 -0.91 4.44
N GLY A 87 -2.14 -0.09 3.59
CA GLY A 87 -2.73 1.11 3.02
C GLY A 87 -2.26 1.29 1.58
N TYR A 88 -3.01 2.05 0.78
CA TYR A 88 -2.66 2.32 -0.62
C TYR A 88 -3.36 3.57 -1.14
N ALA A 89 -2.73 4.19 -2.12
CA ALA A 89 -3.30 5.26 -2.93
C ALA A 89 -2.84 5.10 -4.38
N VAL A 90 -3.67 5.52 -5.32
CA VAL A 90 -3.38 5.51 -6.76
C VAL A 90 -3.69 6.88 -7.34
N ALA A 91 -2.83 7.37 -8.23
CA ALA A 91 -3.02 8.61 -8.93
C ALA A 91 -4.43 8.70 -9.54
N PRO A 92 -5.14 9.84 -9.40
CA PRO A 92 -6.52 9.98 -9.89
C PRO A 92 -6.69 9.61 -11.37
N SER A 93 -5.72 9.98 -12.22
CA SER A 93 -5.73 9.65 -13.65
C SER A 93 -5.58 8.16 -13.96
N ARG A 94 -5.17 7.36 -12.99
CA ARG A 94 -4.91 5.92 -13.12
C ARG A 94 -5.90 5.05 -12.36
N GLN A 95 -6.86 5.65 -11.68
CA GLN A 95 -7.93 4.92 -11.00
C GLN A 95 -8.86 4.22 -11.98
N GLY A 96 -9.56 3.18 -11.53
CA GLY A 96 -10.45 2.39 -12.36
C GLY A 96 -9.76 1.44 -13.35
N ARG A 97 -8.45 1.23 -13.22
CA ARG A 97 -7.63 0.36 -14.06
C ARG A 97 -7.15 -0.92 -13.37
N GLY A 98 -7.62 -1.18 -12.16
CA GLY A 98 -7.24 -2.36 -11.39
C GLY A 98 -5.89 -2.27 -10.68
N ILE A 99 -5.24 -1.11 -10.66
CA ILE A 99 -3.92 -0.92 -10.02
C ILE A 99 -4.00 -1.16 -8.51
N ALA A 100 -4.95 -0.52 -7.82
CA ALA A 100 -5.14 -0.70 -6.38
C ALA A 100 -5.48 -2.15 -6.02
N THR A 101 -6.31 -2.80 -6.82
CA THR A 101 -6.65 -4.23 -6.64
C THR A 101 -5.42 -5.11 -6.81
N ALA A 102 -4.59 -4.87 -7.82
CA ALA A 102 -3.37 -5.62 -8.05
C ALA A 102 -2.34 -5.41 -6.92
N ALA A 103 -2.17 -4.17 -6.45
CA ALA A 103 -1.29 -3.85 -5.33
C ALA A 103 -1.78 -4.51 -4.02
N THR A 104 -3.07 -4.47 -3.76
CA THR A 104 -3.67 -5.13 -2.58
C THR A 104 -3.46 -6.63 -2.62
N ARG A 105 -3.67 -7.28 -3.76
CA ARG A 105 -3.40 -8.71 -3.93
C ARG A 105 -1.94 -9.05 -3.72
N TRP A 106 -1.03 -8.23 -4.22
CA TRP A 106 0.41 -8.40 -3.99
C TRP A 106 0.73 -8.36 -2.49
N MET A 107 0.17 -7.39 -1.74
CA MET A 107 0.36 -7.30 -0.29
C MET A 107 -0.24 -8.50 0.45
N ILE A 108 -1.40 -8.98 0.04
CA ILE A 108 -2.03 -10.20 0.59
C ILE A 108 -1.13 -11.42 0.38
N ASP A 109 -0.61 -11.61 -0.83
CA ASP A 109 0.26 -12.75 -1.15
C ASP A 109 1.57 -12.69 -0.36
N ARG A 110 2.12 -11.49 -0.18
CA ARG A 110 3.30 -11.25 0.67
C ARG A 110 3.02 -11.64 2.12
N ALA A 111 1.91 -11.17 2.67
CA ALA A 111 1.51 -11.50 4.04
C ALA A 111 1.27 -13.00 4.22
N ARG A 112 0.61 -13.64 3.26
CA ARG A 112 0.39 -15.10 3.26
C ARG A 112 1.71 -15.86 3.23
N GLY A 113 2.64 -15.47 2.38
CA GLY A 113 3.97 -16.09 2.29
C GLY A 113 4.79 -15.95 3.56
N ALA A 114 4.55 -14.93 4.36
CA ALA A 114 5.19 -14.70 5.65
C ALA A 114 4.48 -15.37 6.84
N GLY A 115 3.39 -16.12 6.62
CA GLY A 115 2.63 -16.78 7.67
C GLY A 115 1.74 -15.86 8.50
N VAL A 116 1.40 -14.69 7.99
CA VAL A 116 0.46 -13.77 8.64
C VAL A 116 -0.94 -14.39 8.65
N GLU A 117 -1.67 -14.26 9.75
CA GLU A 117 -3.00 -14.86 9.92
C GLU A 117 -4.12 -13.97 9.39
N ALA A 118 -3.94 -12.63 9.47
CA ALA A 118 -4.93 -11.67 9.00
C ALA A 118 -4.31 -10.39 8.48
N VAL A 119 -4.93 -9.82 7.45
CA VAL A 119 -4.61 -8.49 6.93
C VAL A 119 -5.72 -7.52 7.32
N VAL A 120 -5.34 -6.35 7.81
CA VAL A 120 -6.24 -5.27 8.24
C VAL A 120 -6.09 -4.08 7.31
N ALA A 121 -7.17 -3.38 7.06
CA ALA A 121 -7.17 -2.09 6.35
C ALA A 121 -8.23 -1.16 6.94
N HIS A 122 -8.01 0.14 6.82
CA HIS A 122 -8.97 1.17 7.21
C HIS A 122 -9.34 2.03 6.00
N THR A 123 -10.61 2.39 5.91
CA THR A 123 -11.14 3.32 4.90
C THR A 123 -12.06 4.33 5.56
N LEU A 124 -12.33 5.43 4.89
CA LEU A 124 -13.42 6.31 5.32
C LEU A 124 -14.73 5.51 5.45
N ALA A 125 -15.58 5.89 6.41
CA ALA A 125 -16.85 5.21 6.71
C ALA A 125 -17.93 5.53 5.67
N GLU A 126 -17.62 5.29 4.41
CA GLU A 126 -18.50 5.49 3.26
C GLU A 126 -18.17 4.52 2.12
N ALA A 127 -19.14 4.27 1.27
CA ALA A 127 -18.89 3.50 0.04
C ALA A 127 -18.06 4.34 -0.95
N ASN A 128 -16.87 3.88 -1.28
CA ASN A 128 -15.94 4.56 -2.18
C ASN A 128 -15.09 3.55 -2.97
N ALA A 129 -14.14 4.06 -3.76
CA ALA A 129 -13.25 3.20 -4.56
C ALA A 129 -12.42 2.23 -3.69
N SER A 130 -11.97 2.67 -2.50
CA SER A 130 -11.19 1.82 -1.59
C SER A 130 -12.02 0.70 -1.00
N THR A 131 -13.27 0.94 -0.60
CA THR A 131 -14.16 -0.12 -0.10
C THR A 131 -14.43 -1.17 -1.17
N ALA A 132 -14.65 -0.74 -2.42
CA ALA A 132 -14.86 -1.65 -3.55
C ALA A 132 -13.62 -2.52 -3.84
N VAL A 133 -12.41 -1.97 -3.71
CA VAL A 133 -11.15 -2.73 -3.86
C VAL A 133 -11.04 -3.79 -2.77
N LEU A 134 -11.28 -3.43 -1.51
CA LEU A 134 -11.19 -4.36 -0.38
C LEU A 134 -12.21 -5.49 -0.50
N GLU A 135 -13.48 -5.19 -0.80
CA GLU A 135 -14.51 -6.20 -1.04
C GLU A 135 -14.13 -7.16 -2.17
N ARG A 136 -13.60 -6.63 -3.28
CA ARG A 136 -13.14 -7.44 -4.42
C ARG A 136 -11.96 -8.34 -4.05
N CYS A 137 -11.13 -7.95 -3.10
CA CYS A 137 -10.02 -8.75 -2.58
C CYS A 137 -10.43 -9.71 -1.45
N GLY A 138 -11.70 -9.74 -1.06
CA GLY A 138 -12.24 -10.67 -0.07
C GLY A 138 -12.24 -10.16 1.36
N PHE A 139 -11.91 -8.90 1.61
CA PHE A 139 -12.03 -8.30 2.93
C PHE A 139 -13.49 -8.17 3.34
N VAL A 140 -13.74 -8.28 4.63
CA VAL A 140 -15.04 -7.99 5.23
C VAL A 140 -14.95 -6.81 6.18
N HIS A 141 -15.99 -5.98 6.19
CA HIS A 141 -16.13 -4.91 7.17
C HIS A 141 -16.44 -5.50 8.54
N VAL A 142 -15.59 -5.29 9.51
CA VAL A 142 -15.67 -5.90 10.84
C VAL A 142 -16.05 -4.90 11.93
N ASP A 143 -15.72 -3.63 11.75
CA ASP A 143 -15.99 -2.59 12.75
C ASP A 143 -16.01 -1.19 12.13
N THR A 144 -16.65 -0.27 12.84
CA THR A 144 -16.57 1.17 12.59
C THR A 144 -15.93 1.82 13.81
N THR A 145 -14.83 2.50 13.63
CA THR A 145 -14.04 3.06 14.72
C THR A 145 -13.59 4.48 14.38
N THR A 146 -13.12 5.20 15.40
CA THR A 146 -12.36 6.44 15.17
C THR A 146 -11.02 6.09 14.53
N ASP A 147 -10.53 6.94 13.64
CA ASP A 147 -9.25 6.72 12.96
C ASP A 147 -8.14 6.43 13.97
N PRO A 148 -7.50 5.25 13.91
CA PRO A 148 -6.47 4.87 14.87
C PRO A 148 -5.19 5.71 14.78
N ASP A 149 -4.93 6.32 13.61
CA ASP A 149 -3.76 7.17 13.36
C ASP A 149 -4.05 8.65 13.68
N GLY A 150 -5.33 9.00 13.86
CA GLY A 150 -5.78 10.36 14.16
C GLY A 150 -5.65 11.34 12.99
N ASP A 151 -5.47 10.83 11.78
CA ASP A 151 -5.30 11.63 10.57
C ASP A 151 -6.60 12.24 10.07
N VAL A 152 -7.74 11.60 10.41
CA VAL A 152 -9.08 12.10 10.15
C VAL A 152 -9.89 12.16 11.44
N THR A 153 -10.79 13.12 11.51
CA THR A 153 -11.70 13.31 12.67
C THR A 153 -13.00 12.53 12.52
N GLU A 154 -13.18 11.86 11.38
CA GLU A 154 -14.36 11.09 11.04
C GLU A 154 -14.17 9.61 11.38
N ASP A 155 -15.28 8.89 11.49
CA ASP A 155 -15.24 7.45 11.67
C ASP A 155 -14.66 6.76 10.44
N VAL A 156 -13.97 5.65 10.66
CA VAL A 156 -13.42 4.81 9.61
C VAL A 156 -13.97 3.39 9.72
N TYR A 157 -14.11 2.74 8.58
CA TYR A 157 -14.38 1.31 8.52
C TYR A 157 -13.10 0.53 8.70
N ARG A 158 -13.12 -0.44 9.60
CA ARG A 158 -12.07 -1.43 9.75
C ARG A 158 -12.45 -2.67 8.95
N TRP A 159 -11.52 -3.09 8.09
CA TRP A 159 -11.65 -4.26 7.23
C TRP A 159 -10.65 -5.31 7.63
N GLU A 160 -11.04 -6.58 7.52
CA GLU A 160 -10.17 -7.70 7.85
C GLU A 160 -10.31 -8.81 6.80
N LEU A 161 -9.17 -9.39 6.42
CA LEU A 161 -9.08 -10.58 5.60
C LEU A 161 -8.33 -11.66 6.38
N LEU A 162 -8.99 -12.75 6.72
CA LEU A 162 -8.34 -13.92 7.30
C LEU A 162 -7.61 -14.69 6.22
N LEU A 163 -6.34 -15.02 6.46
CA LEU A 163 -5.50 -15.76 5.54
C LEU A 163 -5.50 -17.24 5.95
N SER A 164 -5.79 -18.12 4.98
CA SER A 164 -5.53 -19.56 5.17
C SER A 164 -4.02 -19.78 5.18
N PRO A 165 -3.50 -20.72 6.01
CA PRO A 165 -2.10 -21.11 5.92
C PRO A 165 -1.74 -21.45 4.48
N ALA A 166 -0.54 -21.03 4.02
CA ALA A 166 -0.03 -21.51 2.76
C ALA A 166 -0.05 -23.04 2.80
N GLU A 167 -0.69 -23.68 1.82
CA GLU A 167 -0.62 -25.14 1.72
C GLU A 167 0.87 -25.51 1.65
N PRO A 168 1.35 -26.45 2.47
CA PRO A 168 2.72 -26.93 2.31
C PRO A 168 2.84 -27.46 0.88
N ASP A 169 3.86 -26.99 0.17
CA ASP A 169 4.20 -27.50 -1.14
C ASP A 169 4.22 -29.03 -1.06
N ARG A 170 3.20 -29.65 -1.61
CA ARG A 170 3.18 -31.10 -1.80
C ARG A 170 4.09 -31.39 -2.97
N GLY A 171 5.39 -31.17 -2.72
CA GLY A 171 6.42 -31.68 -3.59
C GLY A 171 6.20 -33.16 -3.81
N ALA A 172 5.93 -33.51 -5.03
CA ALA A 172 5.77 -34.87 -5.47
C ALA A 172 7.01 -35.71 -5.18
#